data_b2eba76828975fa407ee4918ed4fec8e
#
_entry.id   b2eba76828975fa407ee4918ed4fec8e
#
_cell.length_a   1.000
_cell.length_b   1.000
_cell.length_c   1.000
_cell.angle_alpha   90.00
_cell.angle_beta   90.00
_cell.angle_gamma   90.00
#
_symmetry.space_group_name_H-M   'P 1'
#
loop_
_entity.id
_entity.type
_entity.pdbx_description
1 polymer ?
#
loop_
_entity_poly.entity_id
_entity_poly.type
_entity_poly.pdbx_seq_one_letter_code
_entity_poly.pdbx_strand_id
1 'polypeptide(L)'
;MADYEQLMATIRNRRNIRKIRPDPVPDDLLEKLVEAARWAPSGNNSQPWEFVLIKDPEIIRQVGQVYVDQAEERQRDGMPFHRFKREWMKTVPAMIAILADPRWMQAYPHLDDGHPRAALLKENARRIFLMSMGAAIQNMHLAAETLGLAMAWMTGAGEPDYMARIKAILGIPAPLQVVMIAPIGYPHRWPAGRPRRECSQLIHRDRYDMSRFVPGDMLPVRIKEREPRMEEEEYGENEA
;
A
#
# COMPACT_ATOMS: atom_id res chain seq x y z
N MET A 1 -0.48 -15.65 -25.96
CA MET A 1 0.52 -15.07 -25.03
C MET A 1 0.02 -13.68 -24.65
N ALA A 2 0.14 -13.31 -23.36
CA ALA A 2 -0.17 -11.93 -22.96
C ALA A 2 0.79 -10.97 -23.68
N ASP A 3 0.26 -9.82 -24.13
CA ASP A 3 1.06 -8.80 -24.78
C ASP A 3 1.93 -8.11 -23.71
N TYR A 4 3.25 -8.21 -23.84
CA TYR A 4 4.21 -7.58 -22.93
C TYR A 4 4.02 -6.06 -22.89
N GLU A 5 3.78 -5.42 -24.03
CA GLU A 5 3.61 -3.96 -24.09
C GLU A 5 2.32 -3.51 -23.40
N GLN A 6 1.24 -4.29 -23.48
CA GLN A 6 0.02 -4.02 -22.76
C GLN A 6 0.22 -4.13 -21.24
N LEU A 7 0.93 -5.17 -20.77
CA LEU A 7 1.31 -5.31 -19.37
C LEU A 7 2.17 -4.13 -18.90
N MET A 8 3.16 -3.74 -19.70
CA MET A 8 4.04 -2.62 -19.38
C MET A 8 3.31 -1.28 -19.38
N ALA A 9 2.31 -1.11 -20.24
CA ALA A 9 1.44 0.07 -20.22
C ALA A 9 0.69 0.17 -18.89
N THR A 10 0.05 -0.91 -18.45
CA THR A 10 -0.64 -0.97 -17.14
C THR A 10 0.33 -0.66 -16.00
N ILE A 11 1.52 -1.27 -15.97
CA ILE A 11 2.52 -1.02 -14.94
C ILE A 11 2.97 0.45 -14.92
N ARG A 12 3.20 1.03 -16.11
CA ARG A 12 3.64 2.43 -16.25
C ARG A 12 2.54 3.43 -15.91
N ASN A 13 1.28 3.12 -16.19
CA ASN A 13 0.14 4.01 -15.98
C ASN A 13 -0.40 3.95 -14.54
N ARG A 14 -0.24 2.82 -13.83
CA ARG A 14 -0.69 2.69 -12.45
C ARG A 14 -0.17 3.85 -11.58
N ARG A 15 -1.08 4.50 -10.86
CA ARG A 15 -0.80 5.62 -9.95
C ARG A 15 -1.37 5.36 -8.56
N ASN A 16 -0.84 6.09 -7.60
CA ASN A 16 -1.43 6.22 -6.27
C ASN A 16 -2.35 7.46 -6.30
N ILE A 17 -3.65 7.25 -6.47
CA ILE A 17 -4.63 8.32 -6.75
C ILE A 17 -5.45 8.57 -5.49
N ARG A 18 -5.52 9.84 -5.08
CA ARG A 18 -6.24 10.29 -3.88
C ARG A 18 -7.46 11.17 -4.19
N LYS A 19 -7.52 11.76 -5.39
CA LYS A 19 -8.70 12.49 -5.86
C LYS A 19 -9.65 11.50 -6.52
N ILE A 20 -10.59 10.99 -5.72
CA ILE A 20 -11.54 9.94 -6.07
C ILE A 20 -12.93 10.57 -6.12
N ARG A 21 -13.69 10.26 -7.19
CA ARG A 21 -15.08 10.70 -7.35
C ARG A 21 -16.00 9.90 -6.41
N PRO A 22 -17.14 10.48 -6.02
CA PRO A 22 -18.09 9.81 -5.13
C PRO A 22 -18.96 8.75 -5.82
N ASP A 23 -18.78 8.54 -7.13
CA ASP A 23 -19.58 7.56 -7.89
C ASP A 23 -19.45 6.16 -7.28
N PRO A 24 -20.57 5.44 -7.07
CA PRO A 24 -20.54 4.13 -6.43
C PRO A 24 -19.75 3.11 -7.27
N VAL A 25 -18.97 2.28 -6.59
CA VAL A 25 -18.23 1.18 -7.21
C VAL A 25 -19.05 -0.10 -7.08
N PRO A 26 -19.31 -0.82 -8.19
CA PRO A 26 -19.95 -2.13 -8.16
C PRO A 26 -19.18 -3.17 -7.37
N ASP A 27 -19.87 -4.09 -6.70
CA ASP A 27 -19.26 -5.13 -5.87
C ASP A 27 -18.37 -6.06 -6.68
N ASP A 28 -18.77 -6.41 -7.89
CA ASP A 28 -18.00 -7.27 -8.79
C ASP A 28 -16.64 -6.68 -9.16
N LEU A 29 -16.51 -5.33 -9.19
CA LEU A 29 -15.22 -4.69 -9.42
C LEU A 29 -14.32 -4.78 -8.18
N LEU A 30 -14.88 -4.65 -6.98
CA LEU A 30 -14.12 -4.84 -5.74
C LEU A 30 -13.66 -6.30 -5.60
N GLU A 31 -14.53 -7.26 -5.92
CA GLU A 31 -14.18 -8.69 -5.93
C GLU A 31 -13.09 -9.02 -6.93
N LYS A 32 -13.09 -8.41 -8.12
CA LYS A 32 -11.99 -8.55 -9.12
C LYS A 32 -10.65 -8.05 -8.58
N LEU A 33 -10.65 -7.00 -7.76
CA LEU A 33 -9.42 -6.55 -7.11
C LEU A 33 -8.89 -7.58 -6.11
N VAL A 34 -9.78 -8.18 -5.31
CA VAL A 34 -9.43 -9.26 -4.37
C VAL A 34 -8.97 -10.50 -5.13
N GLU A 35 -9.62 -10.84 -6.23
CA GLU A 35 -9.21 -11.96 -7.08
C GLU A 35 -7.78 -11.76 -7.61
N ALA A 36 -7.43 -10.55 -8.06
CA ALA A 36 -6.08 -10.25 -8.50
C ALA A 36 -5.06 -10.41 -7.36
N ALA A 37 -5.39 -9.95 -6.14
CA ALA A 37 -4.55 -10.11 -4.96
C ALA A 37 -4.33 -11.59 -4.62
N ARG A 38 -5.37 -12.41 -4.70
CA ARG A 38 -5.35 -13.84 -4.39
C ARG A 38 -4.35 -14.64 -5.22
N TRP A 39 -4.06 -14.19 -6.45
CA TRP A 39 -3.07 -14.81 -7.35
C TRP A 39 -1.63 -14.35 -7.11
N ALA A 40 -1.37 -13.57 -6.07
CA ALA A 40 -0.01 -13.18 -5.74
C ALA A 40 0.79 -14.39 -5.19
N PRO A 41 2.11 -14.44 -5.45
CA PRO A 41 2.97 -15.42 -4.81
C PRO A 41 3.07 -15.14 -3.31
N SER A 42 3.14 -16.21 -2.52
CA SER A 42 3.41 -16.13 -1.09
C SER A 42 4.37 -17.23 -0.64
N GLY A 43 5.15 -16.97 0.39
CA GLY A 43 6.05 -17.98 0.94
C GLY A 43 5.28 -19.24 1.33
N ASN A 44 5.72 -20.40 0.84
CA ASN A 44 5.06 -21.70 1.02
C ASN A 44 3.58 -21.73 0.65
N ASN A 45 3.14 -20.87 -0.25
CA ASN A 45 1.73 -20.71 -0.60
C ASN A 45 0.84 -20.44 0.62
N SER A 46 1.37 -19.71 1.60
CA SER A 46 0.70 -19.44 2.89
C SER A 46 -0.52 -18.54 2.77
N GLN A 47 -0.60 -17.72 1.71
CA GLN A 47 -1.74 -16.83 1.42
C GLN A 47 -2.21 -16.05 2.67
N PRO A 48 -1.32 -15.26 3.31
CA PRO A 48 -1.54 -14.71 4.65
C PRO A 48 -2.47 -13.49 4.68
N TRP A 49 -3.23 -13.27 3.65
CA TRP A 49 -4.09 -12.11 3.45
C TRP A 49 -5.55 -12.42 3.69
N GLU A 50 -6.25 -11.43 4.24
CA GLU A 50 -7.70 -11.35 4.35
C GLU A 50 -8.15 -9.96 3.87
N PHE A 51 -9.40 -9.83 3.42
CA PHE A 51 -9.91 -8.58 2.88
C PHE A 51 -11.27 -8.26 3.47
N VAL A 52 -11.47 -6.99 3.89
CA VAL A 52 -12.79 -6.48 4.25
C VAL A 52 -13.19 -5.44 3.22
N LEU A 53 -14.26 -5.69 2.48
CA LEU A 53 -14.86 -4.73 1.55
C LEU A 53 -15.78 -3.80 2.33
N ILE A 54 -15.57 -2.50 2.21
CA ILE A 54 -16.25 -1.47 3.00
C ILE A 54 -16.96 -0.53 2.03
N LYS A 55 -18.29 -0.49 2.11
CA LYS A 55 -19.16 0.38 1.30
C LYS A 55 -20.15 1.16 2.15
N ASP A 56 -20.33 0.78 3.41
CA ASP A 56 -21.17 1.54 4.34
C ASP A 56 -20.57 2.93 4.55
N PRO A 57 -21.31 4.01 4.21
CA PRO A 57 -20.79 5.37 4.31
C PRO A 57 -20.38 5.78 5.73
N GLU A 58 -21.09 5.24 6.74
CA GLU A 58 -20.77 5.55 8.12
C GLU A 58 -19.48 4.87 8.57
N ILE A 59 -19.27 3.62 8.17
CA ILE A 59 -17.99 2.91 8.43
C ILE A 59 -16.84 3.59 7.67
N ILE A 60 -17.04 3.99 6.42
CA ILE A 60 -16.06 4.75 5.64
C ILE A 60 -15.70 6.06 6.36
N ARG A 61 -16.70 6.80 6.85
CA ARG A 61 -16.49 8.04 7.59
C ARG A 61 -15.67 7.79 8.87
N GLN A 62 -15.99 6.75 9.63
CA GLN A 62 -15.26 6.40 10.87
C GLN A 62 -13.81 6.00 10.59
N VAL A 63 -13.56 5.13 9.61
CA VAL A 63 -12.20 4.75 9.19
C VAL A 63 -11.45 5.97 8.67
N GLY A 64 -12.08 6.79 7.84
CA GLY A 64 -11.51 8.04 7.32
C GLY A 64 -11.11 9.01 8.43
N GLN A 65 -11.93 9.12 9.50
CA GLN A 65 -11.66 9.97 10.65
C GLN A 65 -10.36 9.53 11.38
N VAL A 66 -10.08 8.23 11.48
CA VAL A 66 -8.81 7.75 12.05
C VAL A 66 -7.60 8.33 11.32
N TYR A 67 -7.67 8.44 9.99
CA TYR A 67 -6.59 9.03 9.20
C TYR A 67 -6.52 10.57 9.31
N VAL A 68 -7.66 11.23 9.51
CA VAL A 68 -7.70 12.67 9.79
C VAL A 68 -7.00 12.95 11.12
N ASP A 69 -7.41 12.24 12.17
CA ASP A 69 -6.81 12.37 13.50
C ASP A 69 -5.29 12.13 13.46
N GLN A 70 -4.86 11.09 12.76
CA GLN A 70 -3.42 10.81 12.55
C GLN A 70 -2.68 11.98 11.88
N ALA A 71 -3.29 12.60 10.88
CA ALA A 71 -2.66 13.71 10.18
C ALA A 71 -2.55 14.95 11.09
N GLU A 72 -3.59 15.22 11.90
CA GLU A 72 -3.63 16.32 12.87
C GLU A 72 -2.62 16.12 14.01
N GLU A 73 -2.51 14.89 14.53
CA GLU A 73 -1.53 14.54 15.56
C GLU A 73 -0.11 14.74 15.04
N ARG A 74 0.18 14.24 13.83
CA ARG A 74 1.48 14.45 13.18
C ARG A 74 1.81 15.92 12.93
N GLN A 75 0.80 16.72 12.59
CA GLN A 75 0.98 18.16 12.42
C GLN A 75 1.31 18.83 13.75
N ARG A 76 0.61 18.48 14.82
CA ARG A 76 0.83 19.00 16.17
C ARG A 76 2.23 18.67 16.67
N ASP A 77 2.70 17.47 16.39
CA ASP A 77 4.00 16.96 16.83
C ASP A 77 5.16 17.35 15.89
N GLY A 78 4.89 18.13 14.83
CA GLY A 78 5.90 18.56 13.86
C GLY A 78 6.52 17.41 13.06
N MET A 79 5.81 16.29 12.95
CA MET A 79 6.31 15.09 12.27
C MET A 79 6.32 15.28 10.74
N PRO A 80 7.19 14.54 10.01
CA PRO A 80 7.13 14.50 8.54
C PRO A 80 5.75 14.09 8.03
N PHE A 81 5.39 14.55 6.83
CA PHE A 81 4.11 14.25 6.17
C PHE A 81 2.86 14.87 6.83
N HIS A 82 3.00 15.81 7.76
CA HIS A 82 1.89 16.53 8.38
C HIS A 82 1.03 17.37 7.41
N ARG A 83 1.59 17.74 6.25
CA ARG A 83 0.90 18.60 5.24
C ARG A 83 -0.24 17.90 4.52
N PHE A 84 -0.37 16.58 4.61
CA PHE A 84 -1.35 15.82 3.86
C PHE A 84 -2.68 15.76 4.60
N LYS A 85 -3.60 16.64 4.22
CA LYS A 85 -5.00 16.54 4.65
C LYS A 85 -5.58 15.18 4.28
N ARG A 86 -6.44 14.61 5.13
CA ARG A 86 -7.01 13.27 4.94
C ARG A 86 -8.54 13.27 4.87
N GLU A 87 -9.18 14.45 4.86
CA GLU A 87 -10.64 14.58 4.82
C GLU A 87 -11.29 13.80 3.68
N TRP A 88 -10.66 13.75 2.52
CA TRP A 88 -11.12 13.01 1.35
C TRP A 88 -11.35 11.51 1.61
N MET A 89 -10.71 10.94 2.62
CA MET A 89 -10.91 9.52 2.98
C MET A 89 -12.30 9.26 3.56
N LYS A 90 -12.98 10.28 4.08
CA LYS A 90 -14.33 10.13 4.67
C LYS A 90 -15.44 10.07 3.63
N THR A 91 -15.13 10.40 2.37
CA THR A 91 -16.12 10.56 1.29
C THR A 91 -15.89 9.66 0.08
N VAL A 92 -14.91 8.76 0.13
CA VAL A 92 -14.68 7.80 -0.95
C VAL A 92 -15.83 6.79 -1.03
N PRO A 93 -16.19 6.29 -2.24
CA PRO A 93 -17.33 5.40 -2.41
C PRO A 93 -17.09 3.98 -1.89
N ALA A 94 -15.84 3.56 -1.74
CA ALA A 94 -15.49 2.25 -1.22
C ALA A 94 -14.08 2.24 -0.62
N MET A 95 -13.82 1.31 0.28
CA MET A 95 -12.50 0.97 0.79
C MET A 95 -12.32 -0.55 0.84
N ILE A 96 -11.08 -1.00 0.73
CA ILE A 96 -10.71 -2.38 1.06
C ILE A 96 -9.69 -2.32 2.21
N ALA A 97 -10.03 -2.91 3.36
CA ALA A 97 -9.06 -3.16 4.40
C ALA A 97 -8.29 -4.45 4.06
N ILE A 98 -6.98 -4.33 3.92
CA ILE A 98 -6.09 -5.44 3.63
C ILE A 98 -5.47 -5.88 4.94
N LEU A 99 -5.81 -7.09 5.33
CA LEU A 99 -5.40 -7.69 6.58
C LEU A 99 -4.33 -8.74 6.32
N ALA A 100 -3.50 -8.95 7.32
CA ALA A 100 -2.50 -9.99 7.32
C ALA A 100 -2.61 -10.87 8.56
N ASP A 101 -2.47 -12.17 8.39
CA ASP A 101 -2.41 -13.13 9.47
C ASP A 101 -0.95 -13.52 9.76
N PRO A 102 -0.31 -12.97 10.80
CA PRO A 102 1.08 -13.30 11.11
C PRO A 102 1.25 -14.70 11.71
N ARG A 103 0.16 -15.40 12.08
CA ARG A 103 0.24 -16.72 12.72
C ARG A 103 0.85 -17.78 11.80
N TRP A 104 0.68 -17.63 10.48
CA TRP A 104 1.31 -18.56 9.55
C TRP A 104 2.84 -18.54 9.64
N MET A 105 3.48 -17.45 10.10
CA MET A 105 4.92 -17.40 10.37
C MET A 105 5.31 -18.34 11.51
N GLN A 106 4.38 -18.60 12.45
CA GLN A 106 4.58 -19.51 13.57
C GLN A 106 4.40 -20.99 13.18
N ALA A 107 3.68 -21.23 12.08
CA ALA A 107 3.49 -22.57 11.52
C ALA A 107 4.74 -23.08 10.77
N TYR A 108 5.78 -22.26 10.63
CA TYR A 108 7.04 -22.68 10.03
C TYR A 108 7.77 -23.65 10.94
N PRO A 109 8.21 -24.82 10.44
CA PRO A 109 8.98 -25.76 11.24
C PRO A 109 10.21 -25.06 11.84
N HIS A 110 10.50 -25.33 13.10
CA HIS A 110 11.70 -24.90 13.82
C HIS A 110 11.80 -23.42 14.23
N LEU A 111 10.73 -22.63 14.14
CA LEU A 111 10.81 -21.23 14.59
C LEU A 111 10.84 -21.06 16.11
N ASP A 112 10.27 -22.01 16.86
CA ASP A 112 10.11 -21.94 18.32
C ASP A 112 10.70 -23.11 19.09
N ASP A 113 11.51 -23.95 18.47
CA ASP A 113 12.05 -25.19 19.05
C ASP A 113 13.37 -25.03 19.81
N GLY A 114 13.79 -23.79 20.12
CA GLY A 114 15.08 -23.50 20.75
C GLY A 114 16.29 -23.67 19.83
N HIS A 115 16.06 -23.88 18.53
CA HIS A 115 17.14 -24.04 17.58
C HIS A 115 18.05 -22.80 17.53
N PRO A 116 19.40 -22.94 17.49
CA PRO A 116 20.34 -21.81 17.50
C PRO A 116 20.11 -20.78 16.39
N ARG A 117 19.47 -21.18 15.30
CA ARG A 117 19.13 -20.29 14.17
C ARG A 117 17.71 -19.75 14.20
N ALA A 118 16.94 -19.97 15.26
CA ALA A 118 15.52 -19.59 15.32
C ALA A 118 15.30 -18.08 15.06
N ALA A 119 16.14 -17.22 15.62
CA ALA A 119 16.06 -15.78 15.41
C ALA A 119 16.24 -15.38 13.93
N LEU A 120 17.20 -16.01 13.25
CA LEU A 120 17.44 -15.76 11.80
C LEU A 120 16.27 -16.27 10.96
N LEU A 121 15.70 -17.40 11.31
CA LEU A 121 14.55 -17.96 10.61
C LEU A 121 13.30 -17.09 10.80
N LYS A 122 13.06 -16.57 12.00
CA LYS A 122 11.96 -15.62 12.28
C LYS A 122 12.09 -14.32 11.47
N GLU A 123 13.28 -13.75 11.42
CA GLU A 123 13.52 -12.55 10.62
C GLU A 123 13.33 -12.82 9.12
N ASN A 124 13.79 -13.94 8.61
CA ASN A 124 13.56 -14.33 7.22
C ASN A 124 12.07 -14.57 6.92
N ALA A 125 11.35 -15.25 7.82
CA ALA A 125 9.90 -15.44 7.69
C ALA A 125 9.15 -14.12 7.65
N ARG A 126 9.54 -13.14 8.48
CA ARG A 126 9.00 -11.79 8.46
C ARG A 126 9.24 -11.08 7.12
N ARG A 127 10.42 -11.20 6.54
CA ARG A 127 10.73 -10.64 5.20
C ARG A 127 9.86 -11.28 4.12
N ILE A 128 9.74 -12.60 4.11
CA ILE A 128 8.89 -13.35 3.17
C ILE A 128 7.43 -12.90 3.31
N PHE A 129 6.94 -12.73 4.54
CA PHE A 129 5.59 -12.25 4.82
C PHE A 129 5.34 -10.87 4.20
N LEU A 130 6.21 -9.91 4.46
CA LEU A 130 6.07 -8.55 3.92
C LEU A 130 6.14 -8.53 2.39
N MET A 131 7.01 -9.34 1.78
CA MET A 131 7.08 -9.49 0.33
C MET A 131 5.79 -10.09 -0.25
N SER A 132 5.21 -11.10 0.41
CA SER A 132 3.93 -11.70 0.00
C SER A 132 2.80 -10.67 0.02
N MET A 133 2.67 -9.92 1.10
CA MET A 133 1.66 -8.84 1.21
C MET A 133 1.88 -7.75 0.16
N GLY A 134 3.12 -7.35 -0.08
CA GLY A 134 3.46 -6.36 -1.11
C GLY A 134 3.07 -6.83 -2.52
N ALA A 135 3.29 -8.11 -2.82
CA ALA A 135 2.90 -8.70 -4.11
C ALA A 135 1.37 -8.69 -4.30
N ALA A 136 0.60 -9.08 -3.29
CA ALA A 136 -0.86 -9.06 -3.33
C ALA A 136 -1.41 -7.64 -3.56
N ILE A 137 -0.90 -6.66 -2.81
CA ILE A 137 -1.29 -5.26 -2.94
C ILE A 137 -0.93 -4.72 -4.34
N GLN A 138 0.23 -5.05 -4.88
CA GLN A 138 0.63 -4.61 -6.22
C GLN A 138 -0.27 -5.20 -7.30
N ASN A 139 -0.67 -6.48 -7.18
CA ASN A 139 -1.64 -7.08 -8.11
C ASN A 139 -2.97 -6.33 -8.10
N MET A 140 -3.49 -5.98 -6.90
CA MET A 140 -4.70 -5.15 -6.78
C MET A 140 -4.56 -3.81 -7.49
N HIS A 141 -3.43 -3.15 -7.33
CA HIS A 141 -3.16 -1.86 -7.98
C HIS A 141 -3.13 -1.96 -9.51
N LEU A 142 -2.56 -3.03 -10.06
CA LEU A 142 -2.55 -3.26 -11.51
C LEU A 142 -3.96 -3.55 -12.02
N ALA A 143 -4.71 -4.37 -11.29
CA ALA A 143 -6.10 -4.65 -11.61
C ALA A 143 -6.97 -3.39 -11.55
N ALA A 144 -6.79 -2.54 -10.54
CA ALA A 144 -7.50 -1.28 -10.42
C ALA A 144 -7.26 -0.38 -11.65
N GLU A 145 -6.00 -0.24 -12.08
CA GLU A 145 -5.66 0.53 -13.28
C GLU A 145 -6.37 -0.02 -14.51
N THR A 146 -6.31 -1.34 -14.72
CA THR A 146 -6.93 -2.02 -15.86
C THR A 146 -8.47 -1.87 -15.85
N LEU A 147 -9.09 -1.77 -14.68
CA LEU A 147 -10.53 -1.57 -14.50
C LEU A 147 -10.94 -0.07 -14.51
N GLY A 148 -10.01 0.85 -14.75
CA GLY A 148 -10.28 2.29 -14.72
C GLY A 148 -10.56 2.83 -13.31
N LEU A 149 -10.12 2.13 -12.26
CA LEU A 149 -10.31 2.52 -10.88
C LEU A 149 -9.07 3.21 -10.30
N ALA A 150 -9.31 4.23 -9.51
CA ALA A 150 -8.32 4.81 -8.61
C ALA A 150 -8.16 3.92 -7.39
N MET A 151 -6.92 3.74 -6.96
CA MET A 151 -6.59 3.10 -5.68
C MET A 151 -5.46 3.89 -5.01
N ALA A 152 -5.60 4.15 -3.70
CA ALA A 152 -4.57 4.78 -2.91
C ALA A 152 -3.92 3.81 -1.92
N TRP A 153 -2.58 3.85 -1.84
CA TRP A 153 -1.80 3.01 -0.93
C TRP A 153 -1.62 3.72 0.41
N MET A 154 -2.47 3.40 1.42
CA MET A 154 -2.52 4.10 2.69
C MET A 154 -2.04 3.19 3.84
N THR A 155 -0.74 3.24 4.14
CA THR A 155 -0.08 2.38 5.15
C THR A 155 -0.17 2.88 6.59
N GLY A 156 -0.70 4.07 6.84
CA GLY A 156 -0.81 4.64 8.19
C GLY A 156 -1.59 3.77 9.19
N ALA A 157 -2.47 2.89 8.70
CA ALA A 157 -3.18 1.90 9.51
C ALA A 157 -2.25 0.90 10.25
N GLY A 158 -1.00 0.76 9.83
CA GLY A 158 -0.02 -0.14 10.46
C GLY A 158 0.55 0.37 11.78
N GLU A 159 0.33 1.63 12.16
CA GLU A 159 0.73 2.16 13.45
C GLU A 159 -0.18 1.60 14.56
N PRO A 160 0.35 1.14 15.71
CA PRO A 160 -0.40 0.35 16.69
C PRO A 160 -1.71 0.97 17.15
N ASP A 161 -1.72 2.26 17.51
CA ASP A 161 -2.88 2.95 18.05
C ASP A 161 -3.98 3.13 16.99
N TYR A 162 -3.61 3.51 15.77
CA TYR A 162 -4.56 3.64 14.66
C TYR A 162 -5.05 2.29 14.18
N MET A 163 -4.18 1.27 14.18
CA MET A 163 -4.58 -0.12 13.89
C MET A 163 -5.63 -0.60 14.88
N ALA A 164 -5.45 -0.36 16.18
CA ALA A 164 -6.41 -0.76 17.21
C ALA A 164 -7.78 -0.11 16.98
N ARG A 165 -7.82 1.18 16.66
CA ARG A 165 -9.06 1.92 16.35
C ARG A 165 -9.75 1.35 15.09
N ILE A 166 -9.02 1.12 14.01
CA ILE A 166 -9.58 0.55 12.77
C ILE A 166 -10.11 -0.87 13.03
N LYS A 167 -9.38 -1.68 13.79
CA LYS A 167 -9.84 -3.03 14.17
C LYS A 167 -11.14 -2.99 14.97
N ALA A 168 -11.28 -2.06 15.89
CA ALA A 168 -12.51 -1.89 16.66
C ALA A 168 -13.70 -1.49 15.79
N ILE A 169 -13.49 -0.56 14.83
CA ILE A 169 -14.53 -0.13 13.89
C ILE A 169 -14.99 -1.30 12.99
N LEU A 170 -14.03 -2.10 12.49
CA LEU A 170 -14.31 -3.16 11.51
C LEU A 170 -14.56 -4.54 12.12
N GLY A 171 -14.52 -4.68 13.44
CA GLY A 171 -14.69 -5.97 14.12
C GLY A 171 -13.57 -6.98 13.82
N ILE A 172 -12.35 -6.52 13.54
CA ILE A 172 -11.23 -7.38 13.14
C ILE A 172 -10.66 -8.11 14.36
N PRO A 173 -10.50 -9.46 14.29
CA PRO A 173 -9.93 -10.26 15.39
C PRO A 173 -8.53 -9.79 15.80
N ALA A 174 -8.25 -9.93 17.10
CA ALA A 174 -6.98 -9.47 17.69
C ALA A 174 -5.71 -9.99 16.99
N PRO A 175 -5.61 -11.26 16.54
CA PRO A 175 -4.41 -11.78 15.89
C PRO A 175 -4.11 -11.16 14.52
N LEU A 176 -5.12 -10.69 13.79
CA LEU A 176 -4.92 -10.12 12.46
C LEU A 176 -4.35 -8.70 12.54
N GLN A 177 -3.56 -8.32 11.57
CA GLN A 177 -2.98 -6.99 11.42
C GLN A 177 -3.62 -6.26 10.25
N VAL A 178 -3.91 -4.97 10.41
CA VAL A 178 -4.30 -4.11 9.28
C VAL A 178 -3.01 -3.61 8.62
N VAL A 179 -2.72 -4.13 7.45
CA VAL A 179 -1.52 -3.73 6.67
C VAL A 179 -1.76 -2.41 5.96
N MET A 180 -2.95 -2.25 5.41
CA MET A 180 -3.31 -1.10 4.61
C MET A 180 -4.82 -0.93 4.53
N ILE A 181 -5.27 0.31 4.46
CA ILE A 181 -6.60 0.65 3.92
C ILE A 181 -6.40 1.17 2.50
N ALA A 182 -7.14 0.61 1.56
CA ALA A 182 -7.15 1.01 0.16
C ALA A 182 -8.47 1.73 -0.16
N PRO A 183 -8.50 3.07 -0.21
CA PRO A 183 -9.62 3.79 -0.81
C PRO A 183 -9.72 3.48 -2.30
N ILE A 184 -10.92 3.17 -2.77
CA ILE A 184 -11.23 2.73 -4.15
C ILE A 184 -12.35 3.59 -4.70
N GLY A 185 -12.26 3.93 -5.99
CA GLY A 185 -13.31 4.63 -6.74
C GLY A 185 -12.83 5.08 -8.11
N TYR A 186 -13.59 5.89 -8.78
CA TYR A 186 -13.20 6.43 -10.07
C TYR A 186 -12.32 7.69 -9.88
N PRO A 187 -11.23 7.87 -10.63
CA PRO A 187 -10.39 9.04 -10.51
C PRO A 187 -11.08 10.30 -11.09
N HIS A 188 -10.87 11.43 -10.46
CA HIS A 188 -11.20 12.71 -11.12
C HIS A 188 -10.35 12.95 -12.37
N ARG A 189 -9.07 12.62 -12.26
CA ARG A 189 -8.10 12.62 -13.36
C ARG A 189 -6.99 11.63 -13.10
N TRP A 190 -6.36 11.16 -14.16
CA TRP A 190 -5.12 10.38 -14.05
C TRP A 190 -3.94 11.33 -13.90
N PRO A 191 -3.17 11.26 -12.82
CA PRO A 191 -2.02 12.12 -12.64
C PRO A 191 -0.88 11.73 -13.60
N ALA A 192 -0.04 12.69 -13.95
CA ALA A 192 1.14 12.47 -14.77
C ALA A 192 2.08 11.42 -14.12
N GLY A 193 2.86 10.75 -14.96
CA GLY A 193 3.89 9.81 -14.49
C GLY A 193 5.01 10.54 -13.76
N ARG A 194 5.49 9.95 -12.67
CA ARG A 194 6.71 10.43 -12.02
C ARG A 194 7.94 9.81 -12.69
N PRO A 195 9.05 10.54 -12.79
CA PRO A 195 10.28 10.01 -13.37
C PRO A 195 10.76 8.76 -12.63
N ARG A 196 11.43 7.89 -13.35
CA ARG A 196 12.10 6.70 -12.83
C ARG A 196 13.57 6.76 -13.21
N ARG A 197 14.38 6.07 -12.45
CA ARG A 197 15.77 5.85 -12.82
C ARG A 197 15.82 5.03 -14.11
N GLU A 198 16.80 5.30 -14.95
CA GLU A 198 17.07 4.49 -16.14
C GLU A 198 17.45 3.07 -15.75
N CYS A 199 17.00 2.08 -16.52
CA CYS A 199 17.31 0.67 -16.27
C CYS A 199 18.83 0.43 -16.20
N SER A 200 19.61 1.11 -17.03
CA SER A 200 21.10 1.05 -17.02
C SER A 200 21.70 1.43 -15.66
N GLN A 201 21.05 2.32 -14.92
CA GLN A 201 21.49 2.73 -13.56
C GLN A 201 21.16 1.70 -12.47
N LEU A 202 20.30 0.73 -12.76
CA LEU A 202 19.80 -0.25 -11.80
C LEU A 202 20.44 -1.62 -12.01
N ILE A 203 20.96 -1.89 -13.21
CA ILE A 203 21.47 -3.19 -13.61
C ILE A 203 22.97 -3.25 -13.36
N HIS A 204 23.40 -4.24 -12.61
CA HIS A 204 24.78 -4.68 -12.47
C HIS A 204 24.89 -6.08 -13.07
N ARG A 205 26.00 -6.43 -13.72
CA ARG A 205 26.20 -7.75 -14.33
C ARG A 205 27.17 -8.56 -13.50
N ASP A 206 26.79 -9.77 -13.15
CA ASP A 206 27.51 -10.75 -12.35
C ASP A 206 27.90 -10.25 -10.95
N ARG A 207 28.38 -9.02 -10.81
CA ARG A 207 28.79 -8.42 -9.55
C ARG A 207 28.29 -6.99 -9.44
N TYR A 208 28.13 -6.51 -8.22
CA TYR A 208 27.81 -5.11 -7.97
C TYR A 208 28.97 -4.21 -8.40
N ASP A 209 28.69 -3.18 -9.20
CA ASP A 209 29.66 -2.17 -9.60
C ASP A 209 29.81 -1.13 -8.49
N MET A 210 30.91 -1.23 -7.74
CA MET A 210 31.20 -0.36 -6.61
C MET A 210 31.41 1.10 -7.00
N SER A 211 31.78 1.41 -8.24
CA SER A 211 31.90 2.80 -8.72
C SER A 211 30.54 3.53 -8.73
N ARG A 212 29.43 2.78 -8.70
CA ARG A 212 28.06 3.28 -8.71
C ARG A 212 27.40 3.25 -7.33
N PHE A 213 28.15 2.84 -6.31
CA PHE A 213 27.67 2.84 -4.94
C PHE A 213 27.49 4.28 -4.44
N VAL A 214 26.32 4.57 -3.89
CA VAL A 214 26.00 5.87 -3.31
C VAL A 214 26.18 5.77 -1.80
N PRO A 215 27.15 6.47 -1.22
CA PRO A 215 27.34 6.53 0.23
C PRO A 215 26.10 7.07 0.95
N GLY A 216 25.94 6.68 2.23
CA GLY A 216 24.73 7.00 3.01
C GLY A 216 24.51 8.51 3.19
N ASP A 217 25.56 9.28 3.32
CA ASP A 217 25.54 10.76 3.42
C ASP A 217 25.02 11.44 2.13
N MET A 218 25.20 10.80 0.97
CA MET A 218 24.72 11.29 -0.33
C MET A 218 23.26 10.89 -0.62
N LEU A 219 22.68 9.97 0.13
CA LEU A 219 21.30 9.50 -0.12
C LEU A 219 20.24 10.60 -0.02
N PRO A 220 20.28 11.52 0.98
CA PRO A 220 19.30 12.62 1.06
C PRO A 220 19.31 13.53 -0.17
N VAL A 221 20.50 13.81 -0.71
CA VAL A 221 20.68 14.61 -1.94
C VAL A 221 20.02 13.88 -3.12
N ARG A 222 20.33 12.61 -3.30
CA ARG A 222 19.79 11.77 -4.37
C ARG A 222 18.27 11.60 -4.28
N ILE A 223 17.72 11.58 -3.08
CA ILE A 223 16.26 11.52 -2.87
C ILE A 223 15.63 12.83 -3.34
N LYS A 224 16.16 13.99 -2.92
CA LYS A 224 15.68 15.31 -3.32
C LYS A 224 15.74 15.53 -4.84
N GLU A 225 16.79 15.07 -5.51
CA GLU A 225 16.91 15.14 -6.98
C GLU A 225 15.81 14.34 -7.71
N ARG A 226 15.24 13.31 -7.06
CA ARG A 226 14.18 12.46 -7.63
C ARG A 226 12.77 12.89 -7.25
N GLU A 227 12.65 13.69 -6.20
CA GLU A 227 11.37 14.27 -5.86
C GLU A 227 11.14 15.44 -6.82
N PRO A 228 10.24 15.33 -7.82
CA PRO A 228 9.69 16.52 -8.42
C PRO A 228 9.12 17.32 -7.26
N ARG A 229 9.32 18.63 -7.25
CA ARG A 229 8.60 19.52 -6.33
C ARG A 229 7.16 19.06 -6.40
N MET A 230 6.63 18.57 -5.28
CA MET A 230 5.22 18.22 -5.18
C MET A 230 4.51 19.53 -5.32
N GLU A 231 4.06 19.83 -6.53
CA GLU A 231 3.28 21.01 -6.82
C GLU A 231 2.06 20.93 -5.91
N GLU A 232 1.71 22.02 -5.28
CA GLU A 232 0.55 22.16 -4.39
C GLU A 232 -0.75 21.68 -5.05
N GLU A 233 -0.78 21.58 -6.36
CA GLU A 233 -1.87 21.03 -7.17
C GLU A 233 -2.22 19.55 -6.90
N GLU A 234 -1.31 18.71 -6.43
CA GLU A 234 -1.64 17.29 -6.10
C GLU A 234 -2.36 17.17 -4.76
N TYR A 235 -2.25 18.17 -3.91
CA TYR A 235 -2.83 18.22 -2.56
C TYR A 235 -3.60 19.52 -2.30
N GLY A 236 -3.70 20.36 -3.31
CA GLY A 236 -4.38 21.64 -3.26
C GLY A 236 -5.85 21.47 -2.88
N GLU A 237 -6.29 22.38 -2.09
CA GLU A 237 -7.56 22.56 -1.45
C GLU A 237 -8.74 22.17 -2.32
N ASN A 238 -9.71 21.49 -1.73
CA ASN A 238 -11.08 21.50 -2.21
C ASN A 238 -11.55 22.96 -2.13
N GLU A 239 -11.44 23.69 -3.20
CA GLU A 239 -12.34 24.80 -3.41
C GLU A 239 -13.70 24.21 -3.75
N ALA A 240 -14.68 24.64 -2.96
CA ALA A 240 -16.08 24.36 -2.81
C ALA A 240 -16.83 23.70 -3.97
#